data_e0d048c8b68d95e457181eac1df9a05c
#
_entry.id   e0d048c8b68d95e457181eac1df9a05c
#
_cell.length_a   1.000
_cell.length_b   1.000
_cell.length_c   1.000
_cell.angle_alpha   90.00
_cell.angle_beta   90.00
_cell.angle_gamma   90.00
#
_symmetry.space_group_name_H-M   'P 1'
#
loop_
_entity.id
_entity.type
_entity.pdbx_description
1 polymer ?
#
loop_
_entity_poly.entity_id
_entity_poly.type
_entity_poly.pdbx_seq_one_letter_code
_entity_poly.pdbx_strand_id
1 'polypeptide(L)'
;SGHSVGCNIKLPFEQSPNPYTQTSITFSYFFIRKVLLVKYSYAFIIMPGGFGTQDEFFETLTLAQTKVINDFPIVVMGKEYYEPFHQWIDQMIAAGTIGQEDKKFMLFTDSVDEAMEHISKYVRKNYTVKPRKRLWWLFEKV
;
A
#
# COMPACT_ATOMS: atom_id res chain seq x y z
N SER A 1 10.59 16.31 6.48
CA SER A 1 9.92 15.08 6.97
C SER A 1 8.45 15.15 6.63
N GLY A 2 7.85 14.04 6.19
CA GLY A 2 6.42 13.95 5.90
C GLY A 2 5.59 13.84 7.17
N HIS A 3 4.28 14.08 7.06
CA HIS A 3 3.33 13.84 8.13
C HIS A 3 2.89 12.36 8.11
N SER A 4 3.01 11.67 9.25
CA SER A 4 2.62 10.27 9.38
C SER A 4 1.21 10.12 9.93
N VAL A 5 0.41 9.25 9.29
CA VAL A 5 -0.96 8.94 9.68
C VAL A 5 -1.11 7.44 9.93
N GLY A 6 -1.53 7.07 11.12
CA GLY A 6 -1.87 5.68 11.47
C GLY A 6 -3.36 5.41 11.24
N CYS A 7 -3.68 4.42 10.41
CA CYS A 7 -5.04 3.95 10.16
C CYS A 7 -5.29 2.65 10.94
N ASN A 8 -5.84 2.75 12.14
CA ASN A 8 -6.08 1.63 13.04
C ASN A 8 -7.50 1.06 12.87
N ILE A 9 -7.69 -0.17 13.34
CA ILE A 9 -9.01 -0.81 13.45
C ILE A 9 -9.33 -1.04 14.93
N LYS A 10 -10.57 -0.79 15.31
CA LYS A 10 -11.04 -1.10 16.66
C LYS A 10 -11.12 -2.62 16.83
N LEU A 11 -10.36 -3.15 17.78
CA LEU A 11 -10.35 -4.57 18.13
C LEU A 11 -11.06 -4.81 19.47
N PRO A 12 -11.56 -6.03 19.73
CA PRO A 12 -12.22 -6.37 21.00
C PRO A 12 -11.26 -6.44 22.20
N PHE A 13 -9.94 -6.46 21.93
CA PHE A 13 -8.89 -6.40 22.96
C PHE A 13 -8.14 -5.07 22.86
N GLU A 14 -7.51 -4.67 23.95
CA GLU A 14 -6.78 -3.42 24.05
C GLU A 14 -5.58 -3.40 23.08
N GLN A 15 -5.47 -2.32 22.32
CA GLN A 15 -4.39 -2.10 21.35
C GLN A 15 -3.91 -0.66 21.45
N SER A 16 -2.65 -0.48 21.77
CA SER A 16 -2.03 0.85 21.79
C SER A 16 -1.70 1.32 20.37
N PRO A 17 -2.08 2.56 20.01
CA PRO A 17 -1.65 3.15 18.75
C PRO A 17 -0.13 3.24 18.65
N ASN A 18 0.41 3.22 17.45
CA ASN A 18 1.84 3.42 17.23
C ASN A 18 2.26 4.84 17.69
N PRO A 19 3.15 4.97 18.69
CA PRO A 19 3.53 6.25 19.27
C PRO A 19 4.31 7.17 18.32
N TYR A 20 4.79 6.65 17.19
CA TYR A 20 5.54 7.43 16.19
C TYR A 20 4.65 8.09 15.12
N THR A 21 3.33 7.88 15.15
CA THR A 21 2.40 8.54 14.22
C THR A 21 1.94 9.89 14.77
N GLN A 22 1.97 10.95 13.93
CA GLN A 22 1.48 12.27 14.33
C GLN A 22 -0.05 12.34 14.36
N THR A 23 -0.71 11.57 13.50
CA THR A 23 -2.17 11.46 13.47
C THR A 23 -2.56 9.99 13.52
N SER A 24 -3.53 9.66 14.36
CA SER A 24 -4.10 8.32 14.47
C SER A 24 -5.59 8.35 14.23
N ILE A 25 -6.07 7.54 13.29
CA ILE A 25 -7.49 7.40 12.94
C ILE A 25 -7.88 5.94 13.22
N THR A 26 -8.93 5.75 14.04
CA THR A 26 -9.41 4.41 14.37
C THR A 26 -10.75 4.16 13.70
N PHE A 27 -10.82 3.13 12.87
CA PHE A 27 -12.02 2.69 12.17
C PHE A 27 -12.75 1.62 12.97
N SER A 28 -14.08 1.63 12.91
CA SER A 28 -14.91 0.59 13.52
C SER A 28 -15.13 -0.62 12.61
N TYR A 29 -14.92 -0.45 11.28
CA TYR A 29 -15.16 -1.47 10.28
C TYR A 29 -13.96 -1.66 9.36
N PHE A 30 -13.57 -2.92 9.15
CA PHE A 30 -12.43 -3.28 8.29
C PHE A 30 -12.58 -2.76 6.85
N PHE A 31 -13.76 -2.93 6.26
CA PHE A 31 -13.98 -2.54 4.86
C PHE A 31 -13.83 -1.03 4.62
N ILE A 32 -14.22 -0.19 5.58
CA ILE A 32 -14.05 1.27 5.47
C ILE A 32 -12.56 1.61 5.48
N ARG A 33 -11.79 1.03 6.40
CA ARG A 33 -10.35 1.22 6.49
C ARG A 33 -9.67 0.83 5.16
N LYS A 34 -9.99 -0.35 4.62
CA LYS A 34 -9.44 -0.87 3.38
C LYS A 34 -9.71 0.05 2.19
N VAL A 35 -10.97 0.43 1.97
CA VAL A 35 -11.36 1.35 0.89
C VAL A 35 -10.60 2.68 0.98
N LEU A 36 -10.47 3.24 2.18
CA LEU A 36 -9.79 4.53 2.35
C LEU A 36 -8.28 4.41 2.18
N LEU A 37 -7.65 3.33 2.63
CA LEU A 37 -6.23 3.08 2.40
C LEU A 37 -5.92 3.03 0.90
N VAL A 38 -6.68 2.29 0.12
CA VAL A 38 -6.49 2.23 -1.34
C VAL A 38 -6.80 3.58 -1.99
N LYS A 39 -7.93 4.19 -1.65
CA LYS A 39 -8.41 5.42 -2.28
C LYS A 39 -7.47 6.62 -2.13
N TYR A 40 -6.79 6.73 -0.99
CA TYR A 40 -5.93 7.87 -0.66
C TYR A 40 -4.43 7.55 -0.78
N SER A 41 -4.07 6.40 -1.35
CA SER A 41 -2.68 6.01 -1.57
C SER A 41 -2.29 6.12 -3.04
N TYR A 42 -1.04 6.43 -3.29
CA TYR A 42 -0.41 6.41 -4.62
C TYR A 42 0.41 5.15 -4.85
N ALA A 43 0.75 4.44 -3.79
CA ALA A 43 1.54 3.22 -3.79
C ALA A 43 1.35 2.47 -2.48
N PHE A 44 1.67 1.18 -2.46
CA PHE A 44 1.81 0.43 -1.23
C PHE A 44 3.23 -0.10 -1.08
N ILE A 45 3.73 -0.04 0.15
CA ILE A 45 4.96 -0.71 0.57
C ILE A 45 4.56 -1.76 1.60
N ILE A 46 4.71 -3.02 1.23
CA ILE A 46 4.36 -4.17 2.06
C ILE A 46 5.60 -4.61 2.82
N MET A 47 5.54 -4.52 4.13
CA MET A 47 6.59 -4.99 5.03
C MET A 47 6.26 -6.41 5.52
N PRO A 48 7.24 -7.19 6.04
CA PRO A 48 6.97 -8.45 6.72
C PRO A 48 5.87 -8.31 7.76
N GLY A 49 4.84 -9.15 7.68
CA GLY A 49 3.67 -9.03 8.55
C GLY A 49 2.73 -10.24 8.49
N GLY A 50 1.79 -10.29 9.41
CA GLY A 50 0.83 -11.39 9.55
C GLY A 50 -0.39 -11.26 8.63
N PHE A 51 -1.48 -11.94 9.03
CA PHE A 51 -2.71 -12.04 8.23
C PHE A 51 -3.30 -10.68 7.84
N GLY A 52 -3.27 -9.68 8.74
CA GLY A 52 -3.79 -8.35 8.42
C GLY A 52 -3.00 -7.63 7.32
N THR A 53 -1.67 -7.84 7.28
CA THR A 53 -0.83 -7.31 6.19
C THR A 53 -1.10 -8.05 4.88
N GLN A 54 -1.24 -9.37 4.93
CA GLN A 54 -1.55 -10.18 3.75
C GLN A 54 -2.94 -9.88 3.20
N ASP A 55 -3.92 -9.64 4.05
CA ASP A 55 -5.28 -9.25 3.67
C ASP A 55 -5.29 -7.96 2.82
N GLU A 56 -4.60 -6.90 3.25
CA GLU A 56 -4.46 -5.66 2.47
C GLU A 56 -3.66 -5.89 1.18
N PHE A 57 -2.65 -6.74 1.22
CA PHE A 57 -1.81 -7.05 0.07
C PHE A 57 -2.60 -7.78 -1.02
N PHE A 58 -3.29 -8.87 -0.68
CA PHE A 58 -4.09 -9.64 -1.64
C PHE A 58 -5.28 -8.85 -2.19
N GLU A 59 -5.93 -8.03 -1.36
CA GLU A 59 -6.98 -7.13 -1.85
C GLU A 59 -6.42 -6.17 -2.91
N THR A 60 -5.28 -5.56 -2.64
CA THR A 60 -4.66 -4.61 -3.58
C THR A 60 -4.25 -5.31 -4.88
N LEU A 61 -3.69 -6.53 -4.81
CA LEU A 61 -3.37 -7.34 -5.99
C LEU A 61 -4.63 -7.66 -6.81
N THR A 62 -5.72 -8.03 -6.15
CA THR A 62 -7.00 -8.32 -6.81
C THR A 62 -7.56 -7.08 -7.51
N LEU A 63 -7.50 -5.91 -6.86
CA LEU A 63 -7.95 -4.65 -7.45
C LEU A 63 -7.10 -4.24 -8.66
N ALA A 64 -5.79 -4.50 -8.61
CA ALA A 64 -4.88 -4.25 -9.72
C ALA A 64 -5.15 -5.23 -10.89
N GLN A 65 -5.29 -6.52 -10.62
CA GLN A 65 -5.60 -7.55 -11.61
C GLN A 65 -6.92 -7.28 -12.33
N THR A 66 -7.95 -6.90 -11.58
CA THR A 66 -9.28 -6.60 -12.12
C THR A 66 -9.39 -5.20 -12.74
N LYS A 67 -8.28 -4.44 -12.77
CA LYS A 67 -8.18 -3.07 -13.31
C LYS A 67 -9.12 -2.07 -12.64
N VAL A 68 -9.54 -2.33 -11.40
CA VAL A 68 -10.25 -1.35 -10.55
C VAL A 68 -9.29 -0.22 -10.17
N ILE A 69 -8.03 -0.56 -9.90
CA ILE A 69 -6.92 0.39 -9.79
C ILE A 69 -5.93 0.10 -10.93
N ASN A 70 -5.54 1.14 -11.68
CA ASN A 70 -4.65 0.96 -12.84
C ASN A 70 -3.21 1.22 -12.46
N ASP A 71 -2.31 0.32 -12.90
CA ASP A 71 -0.85 0.47 -12.78
C ASP A 71 -0.37 0.84 -11.36
N PHE A 72 -1.09 0.48 -10.32
CA PHE A 72 -0.79 0.86 -8.94
C PHE A 72 0.50 0.17 -8.45
N PRO A 73 1.56 0.90 -8.06
CA PRO A 73 2.84 0.30 -7.69
C PRO A 73 2.75 -0.34 -6.31
N ILE A 74 3.08 -1.62 -6.23
CA ILE A 74 3.18 -2.38 -5.01
C ILE A 74 4.64 -2.79 -4.84
N VAL A 75 5.26 -2.34 -3.75
CA VAL A 75 6.62 -2.71 -3.38
C VAL A 75 6.55 -3.70 -2.22
N VAL A 76 7.22 -4.83 -2.35
CA VAL A 76 7.31 -5.87 -1.32
C VAL A 76 8.73 -5.87 -0.77
N MET A 77 8.89 -5.44 0.48
CA MET A 77 10.17 -5.39 1.18
C MET A 77 10.33 -6.60 2.11
N GLY A 78 11.56 -7.10 2.25
CA GLY A 78 11.87 -8.32 2.99
C GLY A 78 11.88 -9.54 2.08
N LYS A 79 12.80 -9.59 1.10
CA LYS A 79 12.91 -10.66 0.10
C LYS A 79 12.94 -12.05 0.72
N GLU A 80 13.74 -12.22 1.77
CA GLU A 80 13.86 -13.51 2.47
C GLU A 80 12.51 -13.96 3.06
N TYR A 81 11.78 -13.02 3.70
CA TYR A 81 10.48 -13.31 4.29
C TYR A 81 9.43 -13.69 3.23
N TYR A 82 9.47 -13.02 2.07
CA TYR A 82 8.50 -13.22 1.00
C TYR A 82 8.94 -14.21 -0.09
N GLU A 83 10.08 -14.89 0.06
CA GLU A 83 10.54 -15.88 -0.90
C GLU A 83 9.54 -17.04 -1.12
N PRO A 84 8.91 -17.62 -0.08
CA PRO A 84 7.86 -18.64 -0.27
C PRO A 84 6.64 -18.09 -1.03
N PHE A 85 6.29 -16.82 -0.81
CA PHE A 85 5.20 -16.16 -1.52
C PHE A 85 5.54 -15.95 -3.01
N HIS A 86 6.77 -15.55 -3.32
CA HIS A 86 7.24 -15.40 -4.69
C HIS A 86 7.16 -16.75 -5.46
N GLN A 87 7.56 -17.84 -4.83
CA GLN A 87 7.43 -19.18 -5.39
C GLN A 87 5.97 -19.60 -5.57
N TRP A 88 5.09 -19.20 -4.65
CA TRP A 88 3.66 -19.49 -4.76
C TRP A 88 3.01 -18.73 -5.93
N ILE A 89 3.41 -17.48 -6.18
CA ILE A 89 3.00 -16.73 -7.39
C ILE A 89 3.35 -17.51 -8.67
N ASP A 90 4.57 -18.04 -8.76
CA ASP A 90 4.99 -18.86 -9.92
C ASP A 90 4.16 -20.14 -10.07
N GLN A 91 3.77 -20.78 -8.96
CA GLN A 91 2.84 -21.91 -8.97
C GLN A 91 1.43 -21.51 -9.45
N MET A 92 0.91 -20.37 -9.03
CA MET A 92 -0.38 -19.85 -9.49
C MET A 92 -0.37 -19.56 -10.99
N ILE A 93 0.72 -19.01 -11.51
CA ILE A 93 0.92 -18.79 -12.95
C ILE A 93 0.95 -20.12 -13.70
N ALA A 94 1.72 -21.09 -13.22
CA ALA A 94 1.82 -22.41 -13.82
C ALA A 94 0.47 -23.17 -13.82
N ALA A 95 -0.34 -22.96 -12.80
CA ALA A 95 -1.70 -23.53 -12.69
C ALA A 95 -2.74 -22.76 -13.52
N GLY A 96 -2.38 -21.60 -14.12
CA GLY A 96 -3.29 -20.77 -14.90
C GLY A 96 -4.36 -20.04 -14.09
N THR A 97 -4.17 -19.91 -12.77
CA THR A 97 -5.10 -19.18 -11.89
C THR A 97 -4.87 -17.66 -11.89
N ILE A 98 -3.66 -17.22 -12.27
CA ILE A 98 -3.30 -15.83 -12.55
C ILE A 98 -2.46 -15.75 -13.83
N GLY A 99 -2.37 -14.56 -14.44
CA GLY A 99 -1.57 -14.32 -15.64
C GLY A 99 -0.11 -13.96 -15.33
N GLN A 100 0.78 -14.18 -16.30
CA GLN A 100 2.18 -13.75 -16.21
C GLN A 100 2.31 -12.23 -16.04
N GLU A 101 1.37 -11.46 -16.56
CA GLU A 101 1.29 -10.01 -16.43
C GLU A 101 1.01 -9.55 -14.99
N ASP A 102 0.35 -10.37 -14.18
CA ASP A 102 0.01 -10.03 -12.79
C ASP A 102 1.26 -9.91 -11.92
N LYS A 103 2.33 -10.62 -12.25
CA LYS A 103 3.63 -10.52 -11.57
C LYS A 103 4.25 -9.11 -11.67
N LYS A 104 3.90 -8.35 -12.72
CA LYS A 104 4.43 -7.00 -12.95
C LYS A 104 3.89 -5.94 -11.98
N PHE A 105 2.83 -6.24 -11.25
CA PHE A 105 2.29 -5.32 -10.25
C PHE A 105 3.20 -5.17 -9.02
N MET A 106 4.11 -6.12 -8.80
CA MET A 106 4.94 -6.21 -7.61
C MET A 106 6.42 -6.00 -7.93
N LEU A 107 7.07 -5.16 -7.14
CA LEU A 107 8.52 -5.06 -7.07
C LEU A 107 9.00 -5.66 -5.74
N PHE A 108 9.79 -6.74 -5.80
CA PHE A 108 10.44 -7.32 -4.62
C PHE A 108 11.83 -6.72 -4.45
N THR A 109 12.03 -5.97 -3.37
CA THR A 109 13.32 -5.31 -3.10
C THR A 109 13.55 -5.13 -1.61
N ASP A 110 14.82 -5.06 -1.20
CA ASP A 110 15.26 -4.62 0.13
C ASP A 110 15.93 -3.24 0.09
N SER A 111 16.04 -2.64 -1.11
CA SER A 111 16.59 -1.31 -1.31
C SER A 111 15.50 -0.25 -1.22
N VAL A 112 15.66 0.67 -0.28
CA VAL A 112 14.77 1.83 -0.14
C VAL A 112 14.85 2.73 -1.37
N ASP A 113 16.04 2.89 -1.95
CA ASP A 113 16.24 3.74 -3.12
C ASP A 113 15.52 3.16 -4.34
N GLU A 114 15.63 1.84 -4.57
CA GLU A 114 14.91 1.16 -5.65
C GLU A 114 13.38 1.26 -5.48
N ALA A 115 12.88 1.08 -4.26
CA ALA A 115 11.48 1.24 -3.93
C ALA A 115 10.99 2.66 -4.23
N MET A 116 11.74 3.68 -3.80
CA MET A 116 11.39 5.08 -4.01
C MET A 116 11.48 5.50 -5.47
N GLU A 117 12.45 4.99 -6.22
CA GLU A 117 12.56 5.21 -7.66
C GLU A 117 11.33 4.63 -8.40
N HIS A 118 10.98 3.39 -8.10
CA HIS A 118 9.82 2.71 -8.68
C HIS A 118 8.53 3.50 -8.46
N ILE A 119 8.25 3.89 -7.19
CA ILE A 119 7.06 4.68 -6.84
C ILE A 119 7.09 6.05 -7.53
N SER A 120 8.23 6.75 -7.48
CA SER A 120 8.37 8.10 -8.05
C SER A 120 8.16 8.10 -9.56
N LYS A 121 8.67 7.10 -10.27
CA LYS A 121 8.47 6.92 -11.72
C LYS A 121 6.99 6.79 -12.06
N TYR A 122 6.27 5.98 -11.30
CA TYR A 122 4.82 5.79 -11.47
C TYR A 122 4.04 7.07 -11.19
N VAL A 123 4.31 7.72 -10.05
CA VAL A 123 3.61 8.95 -9.65
C VAL A 123 3.82 10.05 -10.68
N ARG A 124 5.05 10.25 -11.16
CA ARG A 124 5.34 11.26 -12.20
C ARG A 124 4.65 10.97 -13.53
N LYS A 125 4.49 9.69 -13.90
CA LYS A 125 3.82 9.29 -15.14
C LYS A 125 2.31 9.51 -15.09
N ASN A 126 1.68 9.20 -13.96
CA ASN A 126 0.21 9.07 -13.86
C ASN A 126 -0.46 10.24 -13.15
N TYR A 127 0.30 11.04 -12.41
CA TYR A 127 -0.26 12.13 -11.61
C TYR A 127 0.49 13.44 -11.83
N THR A 128 -0.26 14.51 -12.05
CA THR A 128 0.27 15.87 -11.96
C THR A 128 0.12 16.33 -10.51
N VAL A 129 1.14 16.13 -9.70
CA VAL A 129 1.16 16.59 -8.30
C VAL A 129 1.26 18.11 -8.30
N LYS A 130 0.12 18.79 -8.16
CA LYS A 130 0.09 20.24 -7.98
C LYS A 130 0.23 20.53 -6.49
N PRO A 131 1.20 21.36 -6.05
CA PRO A 131 1.25 21.79 -4.66
C PRO A 131 -0.06 22.48 -4.31
N ARG A 132 -0.66 22.06 -3.20
CA ARG A 132 -1.90 22.68 -2.72
C ARG A 132 -1.63 24.16 -2.45
N LYS A 133 -2.35 25.06 -3.15
CA LYS A 133 -2.30 26.47 -2.84
C LYS A 133 -3.02 26.70 -1.51
N ARG A 134 -2.32 27.31 -0.56
CA ARG A 134 -2.93 27.70 0.72
C ARG A 134 -4.08 28.66 0.47
N LEU A 135 -5.20 28.34 1.03
CA LEU A 135 -6.36 29.23 1.05
C LEU A 135 -6.29 30.01 2.35
N TRP A 136 -5.54 31.11 2.36
CA TRP A 136 -5.26 31.93 3.53
C TRP A 136 -6.54 32.39 4.26
N TRP A 137 -7.65 32.55 3.56
CA TRP A 137 -8.96 32.91 4.14
C TRP A 137 -9.63 31.77 4.91
N LEU A 138 -9.15 30.53 4.79
CA LEU A 138 -9.63 29.36 5.56
C LEU A 138 -8.79 29.10 6.81
N PHE A 139 -7.88 30.01 7.18
CA PHE A 139 -7.00 29.87 8.35
C PHE A 139 -6.24 28.52 8.40
N GLU A 140 -5.89 27.96 7.26
CA GLU A 140 -5.15 26.70 7.19
C GLU A 140 -3.79 26.84 7.87
N LYS A 141 -3.62 26.18 9.03
CA LYS A 141 -2.33 26.05 9.71
C LYS A 141 -1.49 24.95 9.03
N VAL A 142 -0.16 25.13 9.08
CA VAL A 142 0.82 24.14 8.57
C VAL A 142 0.91 22.98 9.53
#